data_c5a0ad0df0624c1a400e509da6ddb857
#
_entry.id   c5a0ad0df0624c1a400e509da6ddb857
#
_cell.length_a   1.000
_cell.length_b   1.000
_cell.length_c   1.000
_cell.angle_alpha   90.00
_cell.angle_beta   90.00
_cell.angle_gamma   90.00
#
_symmetry.space_group_name_H-M   'P 1'
#
loop_
_entity.id
_entity.type
_entity.pdbx_description
1 polymer ?
#
loop_
_entity_poly.entity_id
_entity_poly.type
_entity_poly.pdbx_seq_one_letter_code
_entity_poly.pdbx_strand_id
1 'polypeptide(L)'
;MKWDLTYHFKNQEEFEKALEEVNQMVAKFGEYEGKLNNEESFVEYCLLSKKFEEDASRVYQYASLKSDLNKKDVENAAALNRCQMALYTLSEVRSFADPEILSVGEEKIMGFINNHKEIEEVRFAVQKLFRGSKHVLDAGSERLLSLFAPVTSSGADLYSALAVGDSKGVDVKLKNKEVVSVTQGNYISLIANSKEASDRKKIFEAVYKTYDEHKNTYATIYNNVLQDNKANAKARNYESVLESFLYDNNIPTSVFTNLIDVAGNNNKALKKYIKLRKKALGLKTYHTYDRFLELAHSNKQYSYEDAKNLFFTSIKDFPEDFKAKAHEVLREGFVDVEERLGKRTGAYSSSVANLHPFILLNYDNTLDSVFTVAHEAGHSIHSMYSAETQPTMLQDYTIFVAEIASTFNEHALLDYFLTLPNATKEEKIMVIQKAIDEIVGTFYRQTLFAEYEYLANKEVAENKPINHQVLSQIMIDLYKKYYGLDITKENLKQYVW
;
A
#
# COMPACT_ATOMS: atom_id res chain seq x y z
N MET A 1 -17.06 -3.16 -17.55
CA MET A 1 -16.09 -2.19 -18.08
C MET A 1 -14.71 -2.77 -17.90
N LYS A 2 -13.81 -2.69 -18.87
CA LYS A 2 -12.47 -3.32 -18.83
C LYS A 2 -11.42 -2.31 -19.27
N TRP A 3 -10.17 -2.54 -18.85
CA TRP A 3 -9.04 -1.75 -19.32
C TRP A 3 -8.76 -1.91 -20.80
N ASP A 4 -8.41 -0.81 -21.45
CA ASP A 4 -7.79 -0.78 -22.76
C ASP A 4 -6.27 -0.60 -22.60
N LEU A 5 -5.54 -1.70 -22.57
CA LEU A 5 -4.10 -1.68 -22.41
C LEU A 5 -3.34 -1.37 -23.71
N THR A 6 -4.04 -1.10 -24.82
CA THR A 6 -3.40 -0.66 -26.08
C THR A 6 -2.77 0.73 -25.95
N TYR A 7 -3.12 1.49 -24.89
CA TYR A 7 -2.39 2.71 -24.49
C TYR A 7 -0.93 2.45 -24.09
N HIS A 8 -0.61 1.24 -23.63
CA HIS A 8 0.77 0.84 -23.34
C HIS A 8 1.40 0.25 -24.62
N PHE A 9 0.86 -0.85 -25.09
CA PHE A 9 1.36 -1.58 -26.26
C PHE A 9 0.19 -2.13 -27.06
N LYS A 10 0.24 -1.98 -28.39
CA LYS A 10 -0.85 -2.43 -29.27
C LYS A 10 -1.02 -3.95 -29.26
N ASN A 11 0.08 -4.68 -29.01
CA ASN A 11 0.09 -6.13 -29.02
C ASN A 11 1.28 -6.68 -28.19
N GLN A 12 1.35 -8.00 -28.03
CA GLN A 12 2.41 -8.67 -27.29
C GLN A 12 3.79 -8.48 -27.91
N GLU A 13 3.89 -8.38 -29.25
CA GLU A 13 5.18 -8.20 -29.96
C GLU A 13 5.80 -6.84 -29.61
N GLU A 14 5.01 -5.77 -29.57
CA GLU A 14 5.49 -4.44 -29.12
C GLU A 14 5.98 -4.47 -27.67
N PHE A 15 5.28 -5.17 -26.78
CA PHE A 15 5.71 -5.35 -25.38
C PHE A 15 7.04 -6.12 -25.29
N GLU A 16 7.17 -7.25 -26.00
CA GLU A 16 8.42 -8.04 -25.97
C GLU A 16 9.61 -7.23 -26.48
N LYS A 17 9.41 -6.46 -27.55
CA LYS A 17 10.44 -5.57 -28.08
C LYS A 17 10.83 -4.49 -27.05
N ALA A 18 9.86 -3.87 -26.39
CA ALA A 18 10.15 -2.87 -25.37
C ALA A 18 10.88 -3.45 -24.14
N LEU A 19 10.52 -4.67 -23.71
CA LEU A 19 11.24 -5.36 -22.65
C LEU A 19 12.69 -5.69 -23.04
N GLU A 20 12.91 -6.09 -24.30
CA GLU A 20 14.27 -6.30 -24.80
C GLU A 20 15.08 -4.99 -24.82
N GLU A 21 14.48 -3.88 -25.25
CA GLU A 21 15.12 -2.54 -25.21
C GLU A 21 15.47 -2.12 -23.77
N VAL A 22 14.59 -2.40 -22.79
CA VAL A 22 14.87 -2.19 -21.35
C VAL A 22 16.07 -3.02 -20.90
N ASN A 23 16.15 -4.31 -21.25
CA ASN A 23 17.30 -5.17 -20.90
C ASN A 23 18.60 -4.67 -21.52
N GLN A 24 18.56 -4.16 -22.76
CA GLN A 24 19.75 -3.56 -23.41
C GLN A 24 20.19 -2.29 -22.70
N MET A 25 19.26 -1.45 -22.22
CA MET A 25 19.60 -0.28 -21.41
C MET A 25 20.24 -0.66 -20.07
N VAL A 26 19.75 -1.73 -19.41
CA VAL A 26 20.37 -2.26 -18.18
C VAL A 26 21.86 -2.57 -18.41
N ALA A 27 22.19 -3.26 -19.50
CA ALA A 27 23.58 -3.59 -19.83
C ALA A 27 24.45 -2.34 -20.06
N LYS A 28 23.91 -1.29 -20.69
CA LYS A 28 24.63 -0.04 -20.95
C LYS A 28 25.03 0.72 -19.70
N PHE A 29 24.26 0.61 -18.59
CA PHE A 29 24.63 1.31 -17.35
C PHE A 29 26.03 0.91 -16.84
N GLY A 30 26.43 -0.35 -17.00
CA GLY A 30 27.78 -0.81 -16.61
C GLY A 30 28.94 -0.15 -17.38
N GLU A 31 28.69 0.42 -18.56
CA GLU A 31 29.71 1.11 -19.34
C GLU A 31 30.14 2.44 -18.72
N TYR A 32 29.36 2.98 -17.76
CA TYR A 32 29.64 4.24 -17.06
C TYR A 32 30.45 4.07 -15.77
N GLU A 33 30.74 2.84 -15.34
CA GLU A 33 31.55 2.57 -14.15
C GLU A 33 32.94 3.21 -14.29
N GLY A 34 33.34 4.02 -13.32
CA GLY A 34 34.59 4.78 -13.30
C GLY A 34 34.62 6.02 -14.21
N LYS A 35 33.48 6.43 -14.80
CA LYS A 35 33.41 7.56 -15.74
C LYS A 35 32.50 8.72 -15.29
N LEU A 36 31.83 8.63 -14.17
CA LEU A 36 30.88 9.66 -13.73
C LEU A 36 31.55 10.93 -13.19
N ASN A 37 32.86 10.93 -13.09
CA ASN A 37 33.69 12.13 -12.83
C ASN A 37 33.89 13.02 -14.05
N ASN A 38 33.55 12.54 -15.25
CA ASN A 38 33.54 13.28 -16.52
C ASN A 38 32.15 13.83 -16.79
N GLU A 39 32.05 15.12 -17.14
CA GLU A 39 30.78 15.82 -17.33
C GLU A 39 29.91 15.20 -18.43
N GLU A 40 30.50 14.90 -19.60
CA GLU A 40 29.76 14.31 -20.72
C GLU A 40 29.20 12.93 -20.37
N SER A 41 30.03 12.06 -19.76
CA SER A 41 29.59 10.73 -19.32
C SER A 41 28.50 10.79 -18.23
N PHE A 42 28.59 11.77 -17.32
CA PHE A 42 27.52 11.96 -16.29
C PHE A 42 26.21 12.40 -16.94
N VAL A 43 26.24 13.32 -17.91
CA VAL A 43 25.05 13.77 -18.64
C VAL A 43 24.41 12.61 -19.40
N GLU A 44 25.21 11.83 -20.13
CA GLU A 44 24.72 10.64 -20.84
C GLU A 44 24.09 9.61 -19.89
N TYR A 45 24.72 9.35 -18.74
CA TYR A 45 24.18 8.49 -17.68
C TYR A 45 22.83 8.97 -17.16
N CYS A 46 22.67 10.27 -16.91
CA CYS A 46 21.42 10.86 -16.47
C CYS A 46 20.33 10.75 -17.54
N LEU A 47 20.65 11.02 -18.80
CA LEU A 47 19.69 10.86 -19.91
C LEU A 47 19.28 9.41 -20.12
N LEU A 48 20.23 8.47 -20.00
CA LEU A 48 19.92 7.04 -20.01
C LEU A 48 19.01 6.65 -18.84
N SER A 49 19.25 7.20 -17.63
CA SER A 49 18.43 6.95 -16.45
C SER A 49 16.99 7.44 -16.64
N LYS A 50 16.82 8.63 -17.21
CA LYS A 50 15.49 9.16 -17.52
C LYS A 50 14.75 8.27 -18.52
N LYS A 51 15.40 7.94 -19.64
CA LYS A 51 14.80 7.06 -20.66
C LYS A 51 14.46 5.68 -20.09
N PHE A 52 15.34 5.12 -19.28
CA PHE A 52 15.09 3.84 -18.61
C PHE A 52 13.84 3.91 -17.72
N GLU A 53 13.70 4.96 -16.90
CA GLU A 53 12.55 5.13 -16.02
C GLU A 53 11.23 5.17 -16.80
N GLU A 54 11.21 5.93 -17.90
CA GLU A 54 10.02 6.00 -18.77
C GLU A 54 9.66 4.65 -19.41
N ASP A 55 10.63 3.96 -19.98
CA ASP A 55 10.39 2.72 -20.71
C ASP A 55 10.14 1.53 -19.76
N ALA A 56 10.94 1.42 -18.69
CA ALA A 56 10.81 0.32 -17.73
C ALA A 56 9.51 0.40 -16.91
N SER A 57 9.12 1.59 -16.47
CA SER A 57 7.87 1.77 -15.74
C SER A 57 6.65 1.42 -16.60
N ARG A 58 6.66 1.80 -17.89
CA ARG A 58 5.62 1.44 -18.86
C ARG A 58 5.54 -0.07 -19.09
N VAL A 59 6.68 -0.73 -19.29
CA VAL A 59 6.77 -2.19 -19.47
C VAL A 59 6.30 -2.90 -18.21
N TYR A 60 6.77 -2.47 -17.04
CA TYR A 60 6.39 -3.06 -15.77
C TYR A 60 4.90 -2.90 -15.49
N GLN A 61 4.33 -1.71 -15.67
CA GLN A 61 2.91 -1.45 -15.43
C GLN A 61 2.05 -2.33 -16.34
N TYR A 62 2.35 -2.44 -17.63
CA TYR A 62 1.62 -3.31 -18.54
C TYR A 62 1.59 -4.76 -18.06
N ALA A 63 2.75 -5.32 -17.72
CA ALA A 63 2.85 -6.69 -17.24
C ALA A 63 2.11 -6.88 -15.91
N SER A 64 2.21 -5.92 -14.99
CA SER A 64 1.54 -5.93 -13.71
C SER A 64 0.02 -5.88 -13.85
N LEU A 65 -0.50 -4.95 -14.66
CA LEU A 65 -1.94 -4.82 -14.93
C LEU A 65 -2.49 -6.10 -15.57
N LYS A 66 -1.81 -6.68 -16.56
CA LYS A 66 -2.22 -7.98 -17.16
C LYS A 66 -2.23 -9.11 -16.14
N SER A 67 -1.21 -9.20 -15.29
CA SER A 67 -1.16 -10.18 -14.21
C SER A 67 -2.30 -9.98 -13.21
N ASP A 68 -2.69 -8.74 -12.89
CA ASP A 68 -3.77 -8.44 -11.95
C ASP A 68 -5.16 -8.75 -12.52
N LEU A 69 -5.33 -8.71 -13.84
CA LEU A 69 -6.57 -9.14 -14.48
C LEU A 69 -6.82 -10.65 -14.33
N ASN A 70 -5.76 -11.45 -14.24
CA ASN A 70 -5.85 -12.89 -14.03
C ASN A 70 -4.58 -13.48 -13.43
N LYS A 71 -4.55 -13.60 -12.12
CA LYS A 71 -3.42 -14.20 -11.35
C LYS A 71 -3.16 -15.68 -11.64
N LYS A 72 -4.09 -16.36 -12.32
CA LYS A 72 -3.94 -17.77 -12.70
C LYS A 72 -3.28 -17.94 -14.08
N ASP A 73 -3.06 -16.85 -14.78
CA ASP A 73 -2.44 -16.86 -16.10
C ASP A 73 -0.92 -16.95 -15.97
N VAL A 74 -0.37 -18.09 -16.36
CA VAL A 74 1.06 -18.41 -16.23
C VAL A 74 1.92 -17.51 -17.14
N GLU A 75 1.43 -17.15 -18.32
CA GLU A 75 2.17 -16.30 -19.27
C GLU A 75 2.28 -14.87 -18.74
N ASN A 76 1.19 -14.32 -18.20
CA ASN A 76 1.19 -13.00 -17.57
C ASN A 76 2.09 -12.96 -16.32
N ALA A 77 2.08 -14.02 -15.51
CA ALA A 77 2.98 -14.12 -14.35
C ALA A 77 4.45 -14.19 -14.79
N ALA A 78 4.77 -14.97 -15.83
CA ALA A 78 6.11 -15.06 -16.39
C ALA A 78 6.58 -13.72 -16.98
N ALA A 79 5.71 -12.98 -17.68
CA ALA A 79 6.02 -11.65 -18.21
C ALA A 79 6.37 -10.67 -17.08
N LEU A 80 5.55 -10.61 -16.01
CA LEU A 80 5.83 -9.77 -14.86
C LEU A 80 7.16 -10.14 -14.17
N ASN A 81 7.44 -11.44 -14.01
CA ASN A 81 8.70 -11.90 -13.42
C ASN A 81 9.91 -11.45 -14.25
N ARG A 82 9.84 -11.51 -15.59
CA ARG A 82 10.93 -11.02 -16.45
C ARG A 82 11.19 -9.52 -16.27
N CYS A 83 10.13 -8.72 -16.10
CA CYS A 83 10.28 -7.30 -15.80
C CYS A 83 10.96 -7.08 -14.44
N GLN A 84 10.57 -7.84 -13.41
CA GLN A 84 11.19 -7.78 -12.08
C GLN A 84 12.68 -8.18 -12.13
N MET A 85 13.02 -9.21 -12.88
CA MET A 85 14.42 -9.62 -13.06
C MET A 85 15.26 -8.54 -13.71
N ALA A 86 14.72 -7.80 -14.70
CA ALA A 86 15.44 -6.66 -15.29
C ALA A 86 15.76 -5.58 -14.24
N LEU A 87 14.83 -5.29 -13.32
CA LEU A 87 15.05 -4.32 -12.23
C LEU A 87 16.08 -4.81 -11.20
N TYR A 88 16.08 -6.10 -10.85
CA TYR A 88 17.12 -6.68 -9.98
C TYR A 88 18.51 -6.58 -10.64
N THR A 89 18.61 -6.93 -11.90
CA THR A 89 19.87 -6.80 -12.68
C THR A 89 20.34 -5.35 -12.75
N LEU A 90 19.41 -4.40 -12.93
CA LEU A 90 19.74 -2.96 -12.90
C LEU A 90 20.35 -2.56 -11.55
N SER A 91 19.76 -3.00 -10.44
CA SER A 91 20.26 -2.67 -9.11
C SER A 91 21.71 -3.16 -8.91
N GLU A 92 22.01 -4.37 -9.38
CA GLU A 92 23.38 -4.90 -9.35
C GLU A 92 24.33 -4.08 -10.24
N VAL A 93 23.95 -3.85 -11.50
CA VAL A 93 24.79 -3.15 -12.49
C VAL A 93 25.05 -1.70 -12.07
N ARG A 94 24.07 -1.03 -11.44
CA ARG A 94 24.20 0.39 -11.01
C ARG A 94 24.79 0.56 -9.62
N SER A 95 25.16 -0.49 -8.92
CA SER A 95 25.67 -0.41 -7.53
C SER A 95 26.89 0.49 -7.35
N PHE A 96 27.65 0.76 -8.41
CA PHE A 96 28.79 1.68 -8.42
C PHE A 96 28.38 3.17 -8.43
N ALA A 97 27.19 3.51 -8.92
CA ALA A 97 26.84 4.87 -9.32
C ALA A 97 26.79 5.85 -8.13
N ASP A 98 26.05 5.50 -7.08
CA ASP A 98 25.93 6.38 -5.91
C ASP A 98 27.28 6.61 -5.20
N PRO A 99 28.09 5.58 -4.91
CA PRO A 99 29.44 5.78 -4.37
C PRO A 99 30.34 6.62 -5.26
N GLU A 100 30.27 6.43 -6.58
CA GLU A 100 31.09 7.18 -7.53
C GLU A 100 30.68 8.65 -7.59
N ILE A 101 29.36 8.95 -7.71
CA ILE A 101 28.83 10.32 -7.68
C ILE A 101 29.25 11.03 -6.39
N LEU A 102 29.11 10.38 -5.22
CA LEU A 102 29.56 10.93 -3.95
C LEU A 102 31.06 11.21 -3.93
N SER A 103 31.89 10.36 -4.54
CA SER A 103 33.34 10.54 -4.61
C SER A 103 33.75 11.74 -5.44
N VAL A 104 32.98 12.10 -6.47
CA VAL A 104 33.20 13.28 -7.34
C VAL A 104 32.96 14.58 -6.56
N GLY A 105 32.03 14.58 -5.60
CA GLY A 105 31.69 15.71 -4.74
C GLY A 105 30.55 16.57 -5.26
N GLU A 106 29.76 17.09 -4.30
CA GLU A 106 28.49 17.79 -4.57
C GLU A 106 28.67 19.01 -5.49
N GLU A 107 29.67 19.86 -5.20
CA GLU A 107 29.92 21.09 -5.95
C GLU A 107 30.18 20.81 -7.45
N LYS A 108 30.98 19.79 -7.75
CA LYS A 108 31.30 19.42 -9.13
C LYS A 108 30.09 18.82 -9.85
N ILE A 109 29.39 17.90 -9.23
CA ILE A 109 28.16 17.28 -9.80
C ILE A 109 27.06 18.34 -10.03
N MET A 110 26.85 19.25 -9.06
CA MET A 110 25.91 20.36 -9.24
C MET A 110 26.36 21.32 -10.34
N GLY A 111 27.66 21.48 -10.54
CA GLY A 111 28.25 22.22 -11.70
C GLY A 111 27.82 21.59 -13.02
N PHE A 112 27.90 20.27 -13.15
CA PHE A 112 27.49 19.55 -14.36
C PHE A 112 25.97 19.78 -14.62
N ILE A 113 25.13 19.67 -13.58
CA ILE A 113 23.67 19.89 -13.71
C ILE A 113 23.38 21.34 -14.11
N ASN A 114 24.09 22.32 -13.55
CA ASN A 114 23.91 23.75 -13.90
C ASN A 114 24.24 24.06 -15.37
N ASN A 115 25.20 23.35 -15.95
CA ASN A 115 25.62 23.52 -17.32
C ASN A 115 24.67 22.86 -18.34
N HIS A 116 23.87 21.87 -17.90
CA HIS A 116 23.05 20.98 -18.74
C HIS A 116 21.58 20.96 -18.30
N LYS A 117 20.75 21.82 -18.91
CA LYS A 117 19.32 21.94 -18.56
C LYS A 117 18.51 20.66 -18.83
N GLU A 118 18.96 19.84 -19.77
CA GLU A 118 18.33 18.57 -20.14
C GLU A 118 18.35 17.52 -19.02
N ILE A 119 19.22 17.69 -18.01
CA ILE A 119 19.29 16.85 -16.82
C ILE A 119 18.89 17.57 -15.52
N GLU A 120 18.26 18.74 -15.61
CA GLU A 120 17.83 19.51 -14.42
C GLU A 120 16.97 18.69 -13.47
N GLU A 121 16.14 17.81 -13.97
CA GLU A 121 15.25 16.97 -13.17
C GLU A 121 15.97 15.97 -12.25
N VAL A 122 17.25 15.64 -12.51
CA VAL A 122 18.02 14.78 -11.59
C VAL A 122 18.54 15.53 -10.37
N ARG A 123 18.46 16.86 -10.34
CA ARG A 123 18.96 17.70 -9.23
C ARG A 123 18.44 17.25 -7.87
N PHE A 124 17.14 17.01 -7.76
CA PHE A 124 16.55 16.58 -6.49
C PHE A 124 17.09 15.21 -6.03
N ALA A 125 17.21 14.25 -6.95
CA ALA A 125 17.79 12.94 -6.65
C ALA A 125 19.25 13.04 -6.18
N VAL A 126 20.04 13.88 -6.83
CA VAL A 126 21.45 14.15 -6.45
C VAL A 126 21.53 14.82 -5.08
N GLN A 127 20.71 15.84 -4.82
CA GLN A 127 20.65 16.47 -3.47
C GLN A 127 20.26 15.46 -2.39
N LYS A 128 19.30 14.59 -2.67
CA LYS A 128 18.90 13.51 -1.76
C LYS A 128 20.04 12.54 -1.49
N LEU A 129 20.81 12.18 -2.53
CA LEU A 129 21.98 11.31 -2.41
C LEU A 129 23.05 11.94 -1.53
N PHE A 130 23.44 13.20 -1.76
CA PHE A 130 24.44 13.88 -0.93
C PHE A 130 23.97 14.08 0.51
N ARG A 131 22.68 14.39 0.75
CA ARG A 131 22.12 14.42 2.10
C ARG A 131 22.27 13.07 2.80
N GLY A 132 22.08 11.95 2.04
CA GLY A 132 22.17 10.59 2.53
C GLY A 132 23.56 9.97 2.51
N SER A 133 24.62 10.73 2.17
CA SER A 133 25.96 10.20 1.90
C SER A 133 26.55 9.33 3.02
N LYS A 134 26.25 9.64 4.28
CA LYS A 134 26.67 8.83 5.45
C LYS A 134 26.05 7.42 5.51
N HIS A 135 25.00 7.17 4.72
CA HIS A 135 24.27 5.91 4.66
C HIS A 135 24.53 5.12 3.37
N VAL A 136 25.34 5.66 2.47
CA VAL A 136 25.82 4.97 1.27
C VAL A 136 27.15 4.29 1.59
N LEU A 137 27.26 3.03 1.21
CA LEU A 137 28.46 2.22 1.41
C LEU A 137 29.41 2.35 0.21
N ASP A 138 30.59 1.75 0.32
CA ASP A 138 31.46 1.60 -0.85
C ASP A 138 30.84 0.67 -1.90
N ALA A 139 31.28 0.79 -3.15
CA ALA A 139 30.70 0.04 -4.28
C ALA A 139 30.73 -1.49 -4.08
N GLY A 140 31.77 -2.03 -3.44
CA GLY A 140 31.86 -3.45 -3.15
C GLY A 140 30.84 -3.93 -2.13
N SER A 141 30.62 -3.13 -1.07
CA SER A 141 29.63 -3.38 -0.04
C SER A 141 28.20 -3.23 -0.56
N GLU A 142 27.93 -2.20 -1.38
CA GLU A 142 26.62 -2.03 -2.03
C GLU A 142 26.29 -3.20 -2.95
N ARG A 143 27.26 -3.64 -3.77
CA ARG A 143 27.11 -4.81 -4.62
C ARG A 143 26.87 -6.10 -3.79
N LEU A 144 27.60 -6.28 -2.70
CA LEU A 144 27.40 -7.43 -1.83
C LEU A 144 25.99 -7.46 -1.26
N LEU A 145 25.48 -6.33 -0.74
CA LEU A 145 24.13 -6.24 -0.22
C LEU A 145 23.08 -6.52 -1.29
N SER A 146 23.26 -6.00 -2.51
CA SER A 146 22.32 -6.24 -3.61
C SER A 146 22.21 -7.72 -4.00
N LEU A 147 23.29 -8.49 -3.92
CA LEU A 147 23.28 -9.94 -4.16
C LEU A 147 22.45 -10.71 -3.10
N PHE A 148 22.37 -10.20 -1.87
CA PHE A 148 21.58 -10.81 -0.80
C PHE A 148 20.10 -10.35 -0.80
N ALA A 149 19.74 -9.31 -1.54
CA ALA A 149 18.38 -8.79 -1.55
C ALA A 149 17.28 -9.85 -1.80
N PRO A 150 17.41 -10.81 -2.73
CA PRO A 150 16.42 -11.87 -2.92
C PRO A 150 16.23 -12.79 -1.70
N VAL A 151 17.28 -12.95 -0.88
CA VAL A 151 17.22 -13.77 0.34
C VAL A 151 16.60 -13.00 1.49
N THR A 152 16.99 -11.73 1.67
CA THR A 152 16.52 -10.89 2.79
C THR A 152 15.06 -10.46 2.59
N SER A 153 14.60 -10.29 1.36
CA SER A 153 13.20 -9.97 1.05
C SER A 153 12.23 -11.17 1.11
N SER A 154 12.74 -12.38 1.33
CA SER A 154 11.93 -13.63 1.28
C SER A 154 10.83 -13.73 2.36
N GLY A 155 10.85 -12.88 3.40
CA GLY A 155 9.86 -12.90 4.47
C GLY A 155 8.40 -12.72 3.99
N ALA A 156 8.18 -11.83 3.03
CA ALA A 156 6.86 -11.60 2.44
C ALA A 156 6.38 -12.81 1.61
N ASP A 157 7.28 -13.45 0.87
CA ASP A 157 6.97 -14.63 0.08
C ASP A 157 6.64 -15.83 0.96
N LEU A 158 7.43 -16.06 2.03
CA LEU A 158 7.17 -17.10 3.03
C LEU A 158 5.83 -16.88 3.73
N TYR A 159 5.50 -15.63 4.10
CA TYR A 159 4.19 -15.30 4.65
C TYR A 159 3.08 -15.62 3.64
N SER A 160 3.22 -15.19 2.40
CA SER A 160 2.22 -15.40 1.35
C SER A 160 2.01 -16.89 1.05
N ALA A 161 3.07 -17.67 0.99
CA ALA A 161 2.99 -19.12 0.81
C ALA A 161 2.20 -19.78 1.96
N LEU A 162 2.53 -19.46 3.21
CA LEU A 162 1.87 -20.04 4.39
C LEU A 162 0.43 -19.54 4.56
N ALA A 163 0.21 -18.21 4.47
CA ALA A 163 -1.06 -17.59 4.79
C ALA A 163 -2.10 -17.71 3.68
N VAL A 164 -1.66 -17.83 2.43
CA VAL A 164 -2.53 -17.86 1.25
C VAL A 164 -2.42 -19.18 0.49
N GLY A 165 -1.18 -19.58 0.11
CA GLY A 165 -0.94 -20.77 -0.70
C GLY A 165 -1.36 -22.07 -0.01
N ASP A 166 -0.92 -22.26 1.22
CA ASP A 166 -1.18 -23.46 2.03
C ASP A 166 -2.47 -23.37 2.85
N SER A 167 -3.10 -22.16 2.90
CA SER A 167 -4.29 -21.94 3.70
C SER A 167 -5.51 -22.65 3.12
N LYS A 168 -6.25 -23.33 3.99
CA LYS A 168 -7.52 -23.99 3.67
C LYS A 168 -8.65 -23.32 4.44
N GLY A 169 -9.85 -23.27 3.83
CA GLY A 169 -11.05 -22.86 4.54
C GLY A 169 -11.36 -23.81 5.70
N VAL A 170 -11.88 -23.26 6.78
CA VAL A 170 -12.33 -24.03 7.95
C VAL A 170 -13.86 -24.08 7.93
N ASP A 171 -14.41 -25.28 7.92
CA ASP A 171 -15.85 -25.48 7.92
C ASP A 171 -16.44 -25.20 9.31
N VAL A 172 -17.40 -24.28 9.34
CA VAL A 172 -18.08 -23.86 10.58
C VAL A 172 -19.58 -24.14 10.47
N LYS A 173 -20.10 -24.90 11.42
CA LYS A 173 -21.55 -25.14 11.53
C LYS A 173 -22.21 -24.02 12.32
N LEU A 174 -23.07 -23.28 11.65
CA LEU A 174 -23.86 -22.19 12.21
C LEU A 174 -25.05 -22.71 13.03
N LYS A 175 -25.69 -21.83 13.78
CA LYS A 175 -26.86 -22.14 14.61
C LYS A 175 -28.03 -22.66 13.80
N ASN A 176 -28.24 -22.17 12.59
CA ASN A 176 -29.25 -22.64 11.64
C ASN A 176 -28.91 -24.01 10.99
N LYS A 177 -27.81 -24.66 11.41
CA LYS A 177 -27.28 -25.93 10.92
C LYS A 177 -26.57 -25.84 9.53
N GLU A 178 -26.54 -24.70 8.90
CA GLU A 178 -25.76 -24.46 7.70
C GLU A 178 -24.27 -24.61 8.01
N VAL A 179 -23.51 -25.13 7.03
CA VAL A 179 -22.06 -25.23 7.11
C VAL A 179 -21.47 -24.22 6.12
N VAL A 180 -20.63 -23.32 6.62
CA VAL A 180 -19.93 -22.32 5.83
C VAL A 180 -18.43 -22.57 5.91
N SER A 181 -17.74 -22.48 4.78
CA SER A 181 -16.27 -22.53 4.74
C SER A 181 -15.71 -21.13 4.98
N VAL A 182 -15.02 -20.97 6.10
CA VAL A 182 -14.48 -19.69 6.56
C VAL A 182 -13.02 -19.56 6.11
N THR A 183 -12.72 -18.48 5.43
CA THR A 183 -11.39 -18.11 4.96
C THR A 183 -11.03 -16.70 5.41
N GLN A 184 -9.77 -16.29 5.24
CA GLN A 184 -9.35 -14.91 5.47
C GLN A 184 -10.10 -13.91 4.55
N GLY A 185 -10.44 -14.34 3.33
CA GLY A 185 -11.13 -13.48 2.35
C GLY A 185 -12.60 -13.22 2.66
N ASN A 186 -13.30 -14.16 3.34
CA ASN A 186 -14.76 -14.06 3.52
C ASN A 186 -15.24 -13.87 4.97
N TYR A 187 -14.37 -14.02 5.98
CA TYR A 187 -14.82 -14.01 7.39
C TYR A 187 -15.45 -12.69 7.82
N ILE A 188 -15.01 -11.56 7.27
CA ILE A 188 -15.56 -10.23 7.57
C ILE A 188 -17.03 -10.17 7.12
N SER A 189 -17.28 -10.54 5.87
CA SER A 189 -18.63 -10.59 5.31
C SER A 189 -19.53 -11.60 6.07
N LEU A 190 -18.99 -12.77 6.39
CA LEU A 190 -19.73 -13.76 7.19
C LEU A 190 -20.08 -13.23 8.58
N ILE A 191 -19.19 -12.52 9.26
CA ILE A 191 -19.48 -11.89 10.56
C ILE A 191 -20.50 -10.78 10.41
N ALA A 192 -20.34 -9.88 9.44
CA ALA A 192 -21.25 -8.76 9.19
C ALA A 192 -22.69 -9.22 8.97
N ASN A 193 -22.87 -10.32 8.24
CA ASN A 193 -24.18 -10.91 7.94
C ASN A 193 -24.72 -11.85 9.02
N SER A 194 -23.93 -12.19 10.06
CA SER A 194 -24.35 -13.12 11.13
C SER A 194 -25.09 -12.40 12.24
N LYS A 195 -26.39 -12.63 12.38
CA LYS A 195 -27.22 -12.07 13.46
C LYS A 195 -26.85 -12.66 14.83
N GLU A 196 -26.51 -13.93 14.90
CA GLU A 196 -26.22 -14.65 16.13
C GLU A 196 -24.81 -14.42 16.64
N ALA A 197 -24.65 -13.95 17.86
CA ALA A 197 -23.36 -13.72 18.48
C ALA A 197 -22.47 -14.99 18.56
N SER A 198 -23.11 -16.15 18.75
CA SER A 198 -22.44 -17.46 18.78
C SER A 198 -21.79 -17.80 17.42
N ASP A 199 -22.44 -17.42 16.32
CA ASP A 199 -21.95 -17.71 14.98
C ASP A 199 -20.80 -16.76 14.62
N ARG A 200 -20.92 -15.47 14.94
CA ARG A 200 -19.81 -14.51 14.80
C ARG A 200 -18.55 -14.97 15.53
N LYS A 201 -18.73 -15.46 16.79
CA LYS A 201 -17.63 -16.01 17.57
C LYS A 201 -16.96 -17.20 16.88
N LYS A 202 -17.76 -18.18 16.41
CA LYS A 202 -17.24 -19.38 15.74
C LYS A 202 -16.49 -19.03 14.45
N ILE A 203 -17.04 -18.10 13.63
CA ILE A 203 -16.39 -17.63 12.40
C ILE A 203 -15.07 -16.96 12.72
N PHE A 204 -15.04 -16.08 13.71
CA PHE A 204 -13.83 -15.43 14.17
C PHE A 204 -12.79 -16.43 14.67
N GLU A 205 -13.16 -17.36 15.55
CA GLU A 205 -12.25 -18.36 16.09
C GLU A 205 -11.72 -19.30 14.98
N ALA A 206 -12.50 -19.62 13.95
CA ALA A 206 -12.08 -20.44 12.85
C ALA A 206 -10.90 -19.82 12.07
N VAL A 207 -10.96 -18.53 11.76
CA VAL A 207 -9.87 -17.81 11.08
C VAL A 207 -8.64 -17.72 11.99
N TYR A 208 -8.81 -17.28 13.24
CA TYR A 208 -7.68 -17.07 14.14
C TYR A 208 -7.02 -18.38 14.61
N LYS A 209 -7.73 -19.50 14.54
CA LYS A 209 -7.18 -20.82 14.80
C LYS A 209 -6.09 -21.19 13.78
N THR A 210 -6.23 -20.79 12.53
CA THR A 210 -5.19 -21.03 11.50
C THR A 210 -3.87 -20.33 11.86
N TYR A 211 -3.96 -19.12 12.43
CA TYR A 211 -2.76 -18.43 12.95
C TYR A 211 -2.19 -19.10 14.20
N ASP A 212 -3.05 -19.55 15.14
CA ASP A 212 -2.60 -20.24 16.34
C ASP A 212 -1.86 -21.55 16.00
N GLU A 213 -2.37 -22.31 15.03
CA GLU A 213 -1.74 -23.57 14.58
C GLU A 213 -0.33 -23.35 14.00
N HIS A 214 -0.06 -22.18 13.40
CA HIS A 214 1.21 -21.82 12.77
C HIS A 214 1.95 -20.68 13.49
N LYS A 215 1.57 -20.29 14.70
CA LYS A 215 2.10 -19.12 15.43
C LYS A 215 3.63 -19.09 15.54
N ASN A 216 4.27 -20.24 15.70
CA ASN A 216 5.73 -20.31 15.76
C ASN A 216 6.37 -20.00 14.41
N THR A 217 5.78 -20.51 13.32
CA THR A 217 6.25 -20.26 11.96
C THR A 217 6.08 -18.79 11.61
N TYR A 218 4.91 -18.20 11.85
CA TYR A 218 4.68 -16.76 11.65
C TYR A 218 5.63 -15.90 12.46
N ALA A 219 5.82 -16.22 13.75
CA ALA A 219 6.77 -15.48 14.58
C ALA A 219 8.22 -15.57 14.08
N THR A 220 8.62 -16.71 13.52
CA THR A 220 9.95 -16.90 12.92
C THR A 220 10.09 -16.08 11.63
N ILE A 221 9.08 -16.11 10.76
CA ILE A 221 9.05 -15.29 9.53
C ILE A 221 9.17 -13.82 9.89
N TYR A 222 8.36 -13.33 10.84
CA TYR A 222 8.40 -11.93 11.25
C TYR A 222 9.74 -11.58 11.93
N ASN A 223 10.30 -12.45 12.76
CA ASN A 223 11.62 -12.23 13.33
C ASN A 223 12.70 -12.09 12.24
N ASN A 224 12.64 -12.85 11.15
CA ASN A 224 13.56 -12.68 10.03
C ASN A 224 13.46 -11.28 9.41
N VAL A 225 12.24 -10.77 9.20
CA VAL A 225 12.02 -9.39 8.72
C VAL A 225 12.61 -8.36 9.69
N LEU A 226 12.38 -8.52 10.99
CA LEU A 226 12.92 -7.61 12.02
C LEU A 226 14.47 -7.66 12.09
N GLN A 227 15.07 -8.83 11.92
CA GLN A 227 16.53 -8.98 11.88
C GLN A 227 17.13 -8.35 10.62
N ASP A 228 16.47 -8.47 9.47
CA ASP A 228 16.86 -7.80 8.23
C ASP A 228 16.81 -6.28 8.38
N ASN A 229 15.71 -5.73 8.90
CA ASN A 229 15.58 -4.31 9.21
C ASN A 229 16.74 -3.80 10.08
N LYS A 230 17.06 -4.54 11.16
CA LYS A 230 18.17 -4.21 12.04
C LYS A 230 19.53 -4.27 11.34
N ALA A 231 19.76 -5.32 10.54
CA ALA A 231 21.01 -5.51 9.82
C ALA A 231 21.23 -4.38 8.80
N ASN A 232 20.21 -4.05 8.02
CA ASN A 232 20.24 -2.96 7.05
C ASN A 232 20.46 -1.59 7.70
N ALA A 233 19.70 -1.27 8.75
CA ALA A 233 19.88 -0.02 9.49
C ALA A 233 21.30 0.11 10.06
N LYS A 234 21.84 -0.98 10.61
CA LYS A 234 23.19 -1.00 11.16
C LYS A 234 24.28 -0.91 10.08
N ALA A 235 24.13 -1.67 8.99
CA ALA A 235 25.08 -1.66 7.89
C ALA A 235 25.20 -0.25 7.26
N ARG A 236 24.09 0.48 7.17
CA ARG A 236 24.00 1.83 6.59
C ARG A 236 24.15 2.96 7.60
N ASN A 237 24.61 2.68 8.81
CA ASN A 237 24.90 3.67 9.87
C ASN A 237 23.70 4.52 10.28
N TYR A 238 22.47 3.98 10.25
CA TYR A 238 21.32 4.64 10.86
C TYR A 238 21.33 4.46 12.38
N GLU A 239 20.86 5.46 13.11
CA GLU A 239 20.75 5.40 14.58
C GLU A 239 19.69 4.38 15.04
N SER A 240 18.68 4.18 14.21
CA SER A 240 17.59 3.24 14.47
C SER A 240 16.91 2.76 13.17
N VAL A 241 16.18 1.65 13.27
CA VAL A 241 15.29 1.19 12.18
C VAL A 241 14.22 2.25 11.86
N LEU A 242 13.70 2.94 12.86
CA LEU A 242 12.74 4.03 12.63
C LEU A 242 13.34 5.15 11.79
N GLU A 243 14.56 5.59 12.12
CA GLU A 243 15.26 6.60 11.31
C GLU A 243 15.42 6.13 9.87
N SER A 244 15.85 4.88 9.64
CA SER A 244 16.06 4.35 8.29
C SER A 244 14.80 4.37 7.43
N PHE A 245 13.62 4.08 8.01
CA PHE A 245 12.35 4.12 7.28
C PHE A 245 11.83 5.52 6.98
N LEU A 246 12.17 6.50 7.80
CA LEU A 246 11.71 7.88 7.64
C LEU A 246 12.67 8.77 6.86
N TYR A 247 13.92 8.33 6.72
CA TYR A 247 15.01 9.14 6.18
C TYR A 247 14.78 9.59 4.76
N ASP A 248 14.35 8.69 3.91
CA ASP A 248 14.13 8.94 2.48
C ASP A 248 13.09 10.03 2.22
N ASN A 249 12.06 10.11 3.06
CA ASN A 249 11.04 11.14 3.02
C ASN A 249 11.40 12.38 3.85
N ASN A 250 12.63 12.43 4.42
CA ASN A 250 13.10 13.51 5.27
C ASN A 250 12.14 13.83 6.44
N ILE A 251 11.57 12.79 7.05
CA ILE A 251 10.63 12.91 8.16
C ILE A 251 11.40 12.73 9.47
N PRO A 252 11.42 13.73 10.36
CA PRO A 252 12.00 13.56 11.68
C PRO A 252 11.28 12.46 12.48
N THR A 253 12.04 11.65 13.24
CA THR A 253 11.47 10.58 14.08
C THR A 253 10.47 11.11 15.10
N SER A 254 10.62 12.38 15.52
CA SER A 254 9.69 13.08 16.41
C SER A 254 8.26 13.22 15.85
N VAL A 255 8.09 13.27 14.53
CA VAL A 255 6.76 13.28 13.90
C VAL A 255 6.05 11.95 14.16
N PHE A 256 6.77 10.84 13.99
CA PHE A 256 6.23 9.50 14.25
C PHE A 256 5.90 9.28 15.74
N THR A 257 6.83 9.60 16.64
CA THR A 257 6.60 9.42 18.08
C THR A 257 5.49 10.32 18.60
N ASN A 258 5.37 11.56 18.09
CA ASN A 258 4.25 12.44 18.41
C ASN A 258 2.90 11.90 17.92
N LEU A 259 2.85 11.29 16.72
CA LEU A 259 1.64 10.64 16.23
C LEU A 259 1.17 9.52 17.17
N ILE A 260 2.08 8.65 17.62
CA ILE A 260 1.81 7.59 18.59
C ILE A 260 1.26 8.16 19.91
N ASP A 261 1.90 9.20 20.42
CA ASP A 261 1.50 9.84 21.68
C ASP A 261 0.14 10.51 21.57
N VAL A 262 -0.10 11.26 20.51
CA VAL A 262 -1.39 11.93 20.27
C VAL A 262 -2.50 10.92 20.09
N ALA A 263 -2.34 9.91 19.23
CA ALA A 263 -3.37 8.90 18.99
C ALA A 263 -3.63 8.04 20.23
N GLY A 264 -2.58 7.62 20.94
CA GLY A 264 -2.69 6.80 22.14
C GLY A 264 -3.35 7.52 23.31
N ASN A 265 -3.12 8.83 23.48
CA ASN A 265 -3.66 9.62 24.59
C ASN A 265 -5.02 10.27 24.31
N ASN A 266 -5.39 10.47 23.03
CA ASN A 266 -6.65 11.14 22.64
C ASN A 266 -7.71 10.20 22.09
N ASN A 267 -7.89 9.04 22.69
CA ASN A 267 -8.80 8.00 22.24
C ASN A 267 -10.18 7.99 22.94
N LYS A 268 -10.53 9.08 23.66
CA LYS A 268 -11.82 9.18 24.36
C LYS A 268 -13.02 9.08 23.41
N ALA A 269 -12.93 9.72 22.23
CA ALA A 269 -13.97 9.67 21.21
C ALA A 269 -14.17 8.23 20.68
N LEU A 270 -13.07 7.52 20.37
CA LEU A 270 -13.09 6.13 19.95
C LEU A 270 -13.75 5.21 21.00
N LYS A 271 -13.34 5.34 22.27
CA LYS A 271 -13.95 4.58 23.38
C LYS A 271 -15.44 4.90 23.57
N LYS A 272 -15.86 6.16 23.34
CA LYS A 272 -17.28 6.56 23.33
C LYS A 272 -18.03 5.91 22.18
N TYR A 273 -17.45 5.88 20.99
CA TYR A 273 -18.03 5.23 19.82
C TYR A 273 -18.23 3.73 20.03
N ILE A 274 -17.26 3.01 20.57
CA ILE A 274 -17.39 1.59 20.93
C ILE A 274 -18.57 1.37 21.90
N LYS A 275 -18.70 2.22 22.91
CA LYS A 275 -19.84 2.15 23.86
C LYS A 275 -21.18 2.42 23.16
N LEU A 276 -21.22 3.36 22.23
CA LEU A 276 -22.40 3.66 21.41
C LEU A 276 -22.78 2.46 20.56
N ARG A 277 -21.83 1.86 19.83
CA ARG A 277 -22.05 0.65 19.03
C ARG A 277 -22.58 -0.50 19.87
N LYS A 278 -21.95 -0.78 21.01
CA LYS A 278 -22.41 -1.79 21.96
C LYS A 278 -23.88 -1.61 22.34
N LYS A 279 -24.29 -0.36 22.66
CA LYS A 279 -25.67 -0.03 23.04
C LYS A 279 -26.62 -0.16 21.85
N ALA A 280 -26.29 0.41 20.71
CA ALA A 280 -27.13 0.42 19.51
C ALA A 280 -27.40 -0.99 18.97
N LEU A 281 -26.38 -1.87 19.02
CA LEU A 281 -26.46 -3.26 18.59
C LEU A 281 -27.04 -4.20 19.66
N GLY A 282 -27.37 -3.70 20.84
CA GLY A 282 -27.93 -4.51 21.94
C GLY A 282 -26.98 -5.59 22.48
N LEU A 283 -25.65 -5.38 22.34
CA LEU A 283 -24.67 -6.39 22.72
C LEU A 283 -24.41 -6.43 24.22
N LYS A 284 -24.38 -7.63 24.81
CA LYS A 284 -23.98 -7.83 26.22
C LYS A 284 -22.48 -7.52 26.40
N THR A 285 -21.67 -7.98 25.48
CA THR A 285 -20.22 -7.73 25.40
C THR A 285 -19.90 -7.27 23.99
N TYR A 286 -19.03 -6.27 23.86
CA TYR A 286 -18.51 -5.83 22.57
C TYR A 286 -17.15 -6.50 22.33
N HIS A 287 -17.03 -7.23 21.25
CA HIS A 287 -15.80 -7.88 20.81
C HIS A 287 -15.18 -7.15 19.64
N THR A 288 -13.91 -7.35 19.38
CA THR A 288 -13.20 -6.67 18.28
C THR A 288 -13.80 -6.95 16.91
N TYR A 289 -14.40 -8.12 16.71
CA TYR A 289 -15.08 -8.50 15.47
C TYR A 289 -16.50 -7.91 15.35
N ASP A 290 -17.11 -7.40 16.42
CA ASP A 290 -18.41 -6.71 16.33
C ASP A 290 -18.30 -5.33 15.65
N ARG A 291 -17.09 -4.86 15.37
CA ARG A 291 -16.85 -3.67 14.54
C ARG A 291 -17.37 -3.80 13.11
N PHE A 292 -17.51 -5.02 12.61
CA PHE A 292 -18.00 -5.27 11.25
C PHE A 292 -19.53 -5.21 11.15
N LEU A 293 -20.25 -5.10 12.26
CA LEU A 293 -21.70 -4.99 12.25
C LEU A 293 -22.16 -3.59 11.85
N GLU A 294 -23.17 -3.52 11.01
CA GLU A 294 -23.81 -2.28 10.63
C GLU A 294 -24.74 -1.76 11.73
N LEU A 295 -24.76 -0.45 11.97
CA LEU A 295 -25.68 0.22 12.90
C LEU A 295 -27.05 0.49 12.26
N ALA A 296 -27.09 0.60 10.95
CA ALA A 296 -28.28 0.68 10.13
C ALA A 296 -28.06 -0.13 8.85
N HIS A 297 -29.14 -0.58 8.24
CA HIS A 297 -29.10 -1.39 7.03
C HIS A 297 -29.98 -0.78 5.95
N SER A 298 -29.49 -0.74 4.74
CA SER A 298 -30.24 -0.36 3.54
C SER A 298 -30.05 -1.43 2.46
N ASN A 299 -31.14 -1.82 1.84
CA ASN A 299 -31.12 -2.73 0.68
C ASN A 299 -30.86 -2.00 -0.64
N LYS A 300 -30.56 -0.70 -0.60
CA LYS A 300 -30.32 0.10 -1.78
C LYS A 300 -29.04 -0.37 -2.46
N GLN A 301 -29.16 -0.63 -3.73
CA GLN A 301 -28.04 -0.98 -4.61
C GLN A 301 -27.66 0.26 -5.42
N TYR A 302 -26.38 0.41 -5.67
CA TYR A 302 -25.82 1.51 -6.44
C TYR A 302 -25.07 0.91 -7.63
N SER A 303 -25.58 1.08 -8.84
CA SER A 303 -24.82 0.70 -10.03
C SER A 303 -23.52 1.52 -10.13
N TYR A 304 -22.57 1.05 -10.92
CA TYR A 304 -21.34 1.81 -11.16
C TYR A 304 -21.63 3.21 -11.77
N GLU A 305 -22.65 3.32 -12.62
CA GLU A 305 -23.11 4.61 -13.16
C GLU A 305 -23.69 5.51 -12.06
N ASP A 306 -24.43 4.94 -11.10
CA ASP A 306 -24.90 5.70 -9.94
C ASP A 306 -23.72 6.22 -9.11
N ALA A 307 -22.68 5.40 -8.91
CA ALA A 307 -21.48 5.80 -8.17
C ALA A 307 -20.75 6.97 -8.86
N LYS A 308 -20.56 6.89 -10.17
CA LYS A 308 -19.97 8.01 -10.95
C LYS A 308 -20.80 9.29 -10.83
N ASN A 309 -22.10 9.19 -10.99
CA ASN A 309 -23.00 10.34 -10.91
C ASN A 309 -23.01 10.97 -9.51
N LEU A 310 -22.99 10.16 -8.45
CA LEU A 310 -22.87 10.64 -7.07
C LEU A 310 -21.54 11.35 -6.84
N PHE A 311 -20.44 10.77 -7.30
CA PHE A 311 -19.12 11.38 -7.20
C PHE A 311 -19.05 12.70 -7.98
N PHE A 312 -19.44 12.74 -9.26
CA PHE A 312 -19.44 13.97 -10.05
C PHE A 312 -20.32 15.06 -9.45
N THR A 313 -21.47 14.68 -8.88
CA THR A 313 -22.36 15.66 -8.22
C THR A 313 -21.74 16.19 -6.92
N SER A 314 -21.02 15.36 -6.18
CA SER A 314 -20.35 15.77 -4.94
C SER A 314 -19.26 16.82 -5.15
N ILE A 315 -18.63 16.82 -6.32
CA ILE A 315 -17.56 17.75 -6.70
C ILE A 315 -18.03 18.89 -7.65
N LYS A 316 -19.35 19.08 -7.81
CA LYS A 316 -19.91 20.05 -8.78
C LYS A 316 -19.39 21.48 -8.62
N ASP A 317 -19.09 21.86 -7.38
CA ASP A 317 -18.62 23.20 -7.02
C ASP A 317 -17.07 23.29 -6.98
N PHE A 318 -16.36 22.24 -7.39
CA PHE A 318 -14.89 22.21 -7.48
C PHE A 318 -14.41 22.91 -8.76
N PRO A 319 -13.10 23.24 -8.86
CA PRO A 319 -12.52 23.85 -10.06
C PRO A 319 -12.80 23.02 -11.33
N GLU A 320 -12.93 23.72 -12.47
CA GLU A 320 -13.30 23.07 -13.74
C GLU A 320 -12.26 22.05 -14.21
N ASP A 321 -10.97 22.33 -14.00
CA ASP A 321 -9.86 21.42 -14.33
C ASP A 321 -9.90 20.14 -13.49
N PHE A 322 -10.28 20.25 -12.20
CA PHE A 322 -10.49 19.09 -11.33
C PHE A 322 -11.66 18.23 -11.82
N LYS A 323 -12.79 18.85 -12.17
CA LYS A 323 -13.95 18.13 -12.69
C LYS A 323 -13.64 17.44 -14.02
N ALA A 324 -12.90 18.10 -14.90
CA ALA A 324 -12.47 17.51 -16.18
C ALA A 324 -11.60 16.25 -15.94
N LYS A 325 -10.64 16.32 -15.01
CA LYS A 325 -9.83 15.16 -14.63
C LYS A 325 -10.66 14.04 -14.00
N ALA A 326 -11.63 14.38 -13.15
CA ALA A 326 -12.54 13.39 -12.55
C ALA A 326 -13.35 12.62 -13.62
N HIS A 327 -13.82 13.30 -14.65
CA HIS A 327 -14.47 12.63 -15.78
C HIS A 327 -13.51 11.78 -16.59
N GLU A 328 -12.28 12.24 -16.81
CA GLU A 328 -11.27 11.53 -17.60
C GLU A 328 -10.81 10.25 -16.91
N VAL A 329 -10.52 10.26 -15.60
CA VAL A 329 -10.04 9.06 -14.88
C VAL A 329 -11.08 7.96 -14.78
N LEU A 330 -12.38 8.29 -14.85
CA LEU A 330 -13.47 7.32 -14.83
C LEU A 330 -14.02 6.99 -16.23
N ARG A 331 -13.31 7.40 -17.28
CA ARG A 331 -13.67 7.11 -18.66
C ARG A 331 -13.52 5.61 -18.96
N GLU A 332 -14.28 5.13 -19.92
CA GLU A 332 -14.16 3.77 -20.44
C GLU A 332 -12.74 3.49 -20.95
N GLY A 333 -12.24 2.29 -20.67
CA GLY A 333 -10.87 1.87 -20.98
C GLY A 333 -9.85 2.10 -19.86
N PHE A 334 -10.15 2.95 -18.88
CA PHE A 334 -9.23 3.21 -17.75
C PHE A 334 -9.65 2.57 -16.42
N VAL A 335 -10.88 2.03 -16.35
CA VAL A 335 -11.40 1.38 -15.14
C VAL A 335 -11.81 -0.06 -15.46
N ASP A 336 -11.23 -1.03 -14.74
CA ASP A 336 -11.69 -2.42 -14.74
C ASP A 336 -12.60 -2.66 -13.53
N VAL A 337 -13.91 -2.76 -13.77
CA VAL A 337 -14.94 -2.59 -12.74
C VAL A 337 -15.33 -3.90 -12.07
N GLU A 338 -15.67 -4.93 -12.85
CA GLU A 338 -16.35 -6.11 -12.33
C GLU A 338 -15.38 -7.10 -11.67
N GLU A 339 -15.82 -7.70 -10.55
CA GLU A 339 -15.16 -8.87 -9.97
C GLU A 339 -15.21 -10.06 -10.93
N ARG A 340 -14.15 -10.85 -10.96
CA ARG A 340 -14.09 -12.11 -11.70
C ARG A 340 -13.04 -13.06 -11.16
N LEU A 341 -13.24 -14.34 -11.42
CA LEU A 341 -12.32 -15.38 -10.96
C LEU A 341 -10.89 -15.15 -11.50
N GLY A 342 -9.93 -15.14 -10.61
CA GLY A 342 -8.52 -14.92 -10.94
C GLY A 342 -8.08 -13.47 -10.93
N LYS A 343 -8.99 -12.50 -10.94
CA LYS A 343 -8.66 -11.08 -10.77
C LYS A 343 -8.14 -10.80 -9.37
N ARG A 344 -7.18 -9.89 -9.25
CA ARG A 344 -6.69 -9.37 -7.97
C ARG A 344 -7.83 -8.76 -7.17
N THR A 345 -7.90 -9.09 -5.87
CA THR A 345 -8.89 -8.55 -4.93
C THR A 345 -8.57 -7.12 -4.52
N GLY A 346 -9.56 -6.42 -3.95
CA GLY A 346 -9.43 -5.02 -3.52
C GLY A 346 -9.63 -4.03 -4.66
N ALA A 347 -9.17 -2.81 -4.46
CA ALA A 347 -9.17 -1.73 -5.44
C ALA A 347 -7.83 -0.99 -5.39
N TYR A 348 -7.45 -0.36 -6.48
CA TYR A 348 -6.30 0.53 -6.54
C TYR A 348 -6.32 1.42 -7.78
N SER A 349 -5.61 2.55 -7.70
CA SER A 349 -5.16 3.35 -8.83
C SER A 349 -3.69 3.08 -9.09
N SER A 350 -3.31 2.90 -10.36
CA SER A 350 -1.93 2.72 -10.80
C SER A 350 -1.59 3.75 -11.85
N SER A 351 -0.50 4.49 -11.64
CA SER A 351 0.03 5.48 -12.58
C SER A 351 1.53 5.24 -12.79
N VAL A 352 2.02 5.57 -13.96
CA VAL A 352 3.43 5.69 -14.27
C VAL A 352 3.66 6.94 -15.11
N ALA A 353 4.90 7.41 -15.16
CA ALA A 353 5.25 8.63 -15.87
C ALA A 353 4.74 8.62 -17.32
N ASN A 354 4.16 9.74 -17.72
CA ASN A 354 3.68 9.99 -19.09
C ASN A 354 2.54 9.07 -19.59
N LEU A 355 1.91 8.29 -18.70
CA LEU A 355 0.73 7.49 -19.04
C LEU A 355 -0.48 7.88 -18.18
N HIS A 356 -1.67 7.65 -18.74
CA HIS A 356 -2.92 7.82 -18.01
C HIS A 356 -3.01 6.82 -16.85
N PRO A 357 -3.52 7.21 -15.66
CA PRO A 357 -3.76 6.27 -14.56
C PRO A 357 -4.82 5.22 -14.92
N PHE A 358 -4.67 4.02 -14.35
CA PHE A 358 -5.61 2.90 -14.48
C PHE A 358 -6.17 2.52 -13.12
N ILE A 359 -7.48 2.29 -13.03
CA ILE A 359 -8.18 1.92 -11.81
C ILE A 359 -8.66 0.47 -11.88
N LEU A 360 -8.31 -0.34 -10.88
CA LEU A 360 -8.91 -1.65 -10.66
C LEU A 360 -9.95 -1.55 -9.55
N LEU A 361 -11.14 -2.10 -9.80
CA LEU A 361 -12.21 -2.25 -8.82
C LEU A 361 -12.65 -3.72 -8.76
N ASN A 362 -13.31 -4.10 -7.68
CA ASN A 362 -14.16 -5.28 -7.56
C ASN A 362 -15.52 -4.80 -7.06
N TYR A 363 -16.25 -4.14 -7.95
CA TYR A 363 -17.47 -3.39 -7.66
C TYR A 363 -18.64 -4.33 -7.36
N ASP A 364 -19.29 -4.16 -6.21
CA ASP A 364 -20.35 -5.04 -5.70
C ASP A 364 -21.71 -4.35 -5.48
N ASN A 365 -21.91 -3.15 -6.03
CA ASN A 365 -23.13 -2.33 -5.94
C ASN A 365 -23.49 -1.87 -4.49
N THR A 366 -22.56 -1.92 -3.56
CA THR A 366 -22.75 -1.42 -2.20
C THR A 366 -22.42 0.06 -2.09
N LEU A 367 -22.84 0.71 -0.99
CA LEU A 367 -22.43 2.06 -0.65
C LEU A 367 -20.91 2.16 -0.46
N ASP A 368 -20.27 1.10 0.06
CA ASP A 368 -18.82 1.05 0.22
C ASP A 368 -18.10 1.14 -1.13
N SER A 369 -18.57 0.42 -2.13
CA SER A 369 -18.05 0.52 -3.50
C SER A 369 -18.22 1.91 -4.11
N VAL A 370 -19.26 2.67 -3.76
CA VAL A 370 -19.41 4.07 -4.22
C VAL A 370 -18.28 4.95 -3.68
N PHE A 371 -17.95 4.81 -2.39
CA PHE A 371 -16.82 5.53 -1.79
C PHE A 371 -15.48 5.08 -2.35
N THR A 372 -15.32 3.79 -2.64
CA THR A 372 -14.11 3.26 -3.30
C THR A 372 -13.88 3.90 -4.68
N VAL A 373 -14.93 4.12 -5.48
CA VAL A 373 -14.81 4.86 -6.76
C VAL A 373 -14.27 6.27 -6.54
N ALA A 374 -14.78 7.00 -5.54
CA ALA A 374 -14.31 8.35 -5.23
C ALA A 374 -12.86 8.36 -4.73
N HIS A 375 -12.49 7.36 -3.91
CA HIS A 375 -11.14 7.15 -3.39
C HIS A 375 -10.13 6.95 -4.53
N GLU A 376 -10.35 5.95 -5.38
CA GLU A 376 -9.43 5.61 -6.48
C GLU A 376 -9.38 6.73 -7.54
N ALA A 377 -10.50 7.41 -7.78
CA ALA A 377 -10.51 8.61 -8.61
C ALA A 377 -9.63 9.71 -8.00
N GLY A 378 -9.61 9.86 -6.67
CA GLY A 378 -8.74 10.81 -5.96
C GLY A 378 -7.25 10.57 -6.23
N HIS A 379 -6.79 9.32 -6.11
CA HIS A 379 -5.44 8.94 -6.47
C HIS A 379 -5.12 9.24 -7.94
N SER A 380 -6.02 8.85 -8.85
CA SER A 380 -5.83 9.07 -10.29
C SER A 380 -5.75 10.55 -10.65
N ILE A 381 -6.62 11.39 -10.08
CA ILE A 381 -6.61 12.85 -10.27
C ILE A 381 -5.30 13.46 -9.75
N HIS A 382 -4.84 13.03 -8.56
CA HIS A 382 -3.55 13.46 -8.00
C HIS A 382 -2.39 13.11 -8.94
N SER A 383 -2.36 11.90 -9.46
CA SER A 383 -1.34 11.46 -10.42
C SER A 383 -1.38 12.26 -11.72
N MET A 384 -2.56 12.62 -12.23
CA MET A 384 -2.68 13.50 -13.40
C MET A 384 -2.13 14.91 -13.12
N TYR A 385 -2.42 15.50 -11.95
CA TYR A 385 -1.84 16.78 -11.57
C TYR A 385 -0.32 16.70 -11.42
N SER A 386 0.19 15.62 -10.84
CA SER A 386 1.63 15.39 -10.73
C SER A 386 2.27 15.30 -12.11
N ALA A 387 1.69 14.53 -13.03
CA ALA A 387 2.19 14.38 -14.40
C ALA A 387 2.20 15.70 -15.20
N GLU A 388 1.25 16.60 -14.94
CA GLU A 388 1.17 17.90 -15.62
C GLU A 388 2.14 18.94 -15.05
N THR A 389 2.53 18.81 -13.78
CA THR A 389 3.26 19.87 -13.06
C THR A 389 4.68 19.49 -12.69
N GLN A 390 5.02 18.21 -12.70
CA GLN A 390 6.33 17.68 -12.34
C GLN A 390 7.10 17.15 -13.56
N PRO A 391 8.42 17.29 -13.58
CA PRO A 391 9.27 16.58 -14.55
C PRO A 391 9.07 15.06 -14.42
N THR A 392 9.33 14.33 -15.50
CA THR A 392 9.09 12.88 -15.59
C THR A 392 9.66 12.08 -14.41
N MET A 393 10.90 12.33 -14.02
CA MET A 393 11.56 11.64 -12.92
C MET A 393 11.04 12.03 -11.51
N LEU A 394 10.16 13.04 -11.42
CA LEU A 394 9.60 13.55 -10.16
C LEU A 394 8.07 13.42 -10.08
N GLN A 395 7.44 12.72 -11.02
CA GLN A 395 5.99 12.56 -11.07
C GLN A 395 5.45 11.62 -9.99
N ASP A 396 6.27 10.68 -9.53
CA ASP A 396 5.89 9.80 -8.42
C ASP A 396 5.98 10.55 -7.09
N TYR A 397 4.89 10.51 -6.34
CA TYR A 397 4.79 11.17 -5.05
C TYR A 397 4.92 10.15 -3.90
N THR A 398 5.41 10.62 -2.75
CA THR A 398 5.66 9.74 -1.61
C THR A 398 4.37 9.23 -0.99
N ILE A 399 4.42 8.03 -0.39
CA ILE A 399 3.30 7.43 0.35
C ILE A 399 2.77 8.35 1.46
N PHE A 400 3.61 9.24 2.00
CA PHE A 400 3.24 10.21 3.04
C PHE A 400 2.10 11.14 2.62
N VAL A 401 1.98 11.48 1.33
CA VAL A 401 0.94 12.37 0.79
C VAL A 401 -0.09 11.66 -0.06
N ALA A 402 0.11 10.39 -0.36
CA ALA A 402 -0.72 9.64 -1.31
C ALA A 402 -2.22 9.65 -0.94
N GLU A 403 -2.54 9.45 0.34
CA GLU A 403 -3.93 9.34 0.81
C GLU A 403 -4.63 10.69 1.03
N ILE A 404 -3.95 11.83 0.84
CA ILE A 404 -4.59 13.14 1.02
C ILE A 404 -5.69 13.35 -0.02
N ALA A 405 -5.41 13.05 -1.29
CA ALA A 405 -6.35 13.26 -2.38
C ALA A 405 -7.52 12.26 -2.34
N SER A 406 -7.22 10.99 -2.04
CA SER A 406 -8.23 9.92 -1.96
C SER A 406 -9.23 10.17 -0.84
N THR A 407 -8.75 10.42 0.38
CA THR A 407 -9.60 10.70 1.54
C THR A 407 -10.34 12.02 1.42
N PHE A 408 -9.76 13.03 0.77
CA PHE A 408 -10.45 14.29 0.48
C PHE A 408 -11.69 14.07 -0.40
N ASN A 409 -11.58 13.26 -1.44
CA ASN A 409 -12.72 12.90 -2.29
C ASN A 409 -13.81 12.11 -1.54
N GLU A 410 -13.41 11.19 -0.66
CA GLU A 410 -14.36 10.49 0.19
C GLU A 410 -15.13 11.46 1.10
N HIS A 411 -14.44 12.45 1.68
CA HIS A 411 -15.08 13.47 2.51
C HIS A 411 -16.02 14.38 1.70
N ALA A 412 -15.67 14.76 0.47
CA ALA A 412 -16.58 15.52 -0.41
C ALA A 412 -17.85 14.72 -0.70
N LEU A 413 -17.72 13.42 -0.97
CA LEU A 413 -18.85 12.52 -1.18
C LEU A 413 -19.68 12.33 0.09
N LEU A 414 -19.05 12.20 1.26
CA LEU A 414 -19.70 12.14 2.57
C LEU A 414 -20.56 13.40 2.83
N ASP A 415 -19.99 14.58 2.67
CA ASP A 415 -20.70 15.83 2.87
C ASP A 415 -21.91 15.94 1.93
N TYR A 416 -21.75 15.55 0.67
CA TYR A 416 -22.83 15.48 -0.28
C TYR A 416 -23.96 14.57 0.18
N PHE A 417 -23.68 13.35 0.62
CA PHE A 417 -24.67 12.41 1.13
C PHE A 417 -25.45 12.97 2.33
N LEU A 418 -24.78 13.65 3.25
CA LEU A 418 -25.42 14.25 4.42
C LEU A 418 -26.37 15.39 4.09
N THR A 419 -26.14 16.06 2.93
CA THR A 419 -26.96 17.16 2.45
C THR A 419 -28.12 16.73 1.55
N LEU A 420 -28.18 15.48 1.12
CA LEU A 420 -29.23 14.97 0.25
C LEU A 420 -30.60 15.13 0.91
N PRO A 421 -31.55 15.88 0.28
CA PRO A 421 -32.86 16.11 0.87
C PRO A 421 -33.68 14.85 1.12
N ASN A 422 -33.49 13.83 0.26
CA ASN A 422 -34.25 12.58 0.27
C ASN A 422 -33.51 11.42 0.94
N ALA A 423 -32.33 11.65 1.56
CA ALA A 423 -31.62 10.62 2.27
C ALA A 423 -32.41 10.21 3.52
N THR A 424 -32.66 8.91 3.65
CA THR A 424 -33.31 8.34 4.82
C THR A 424 -32.45 8.49 6.07
N LYS A 425 -33.06 8.32 7.24
CA LYS A 425 -32.31 8.33 8.50
C LYS A 425 -31.29 7.20 8.54
N GLU A 426 -31.66 6.03 8.02
CA GLU A 426 -30.81 4.85 7.91
C GLU A 426 -29.60 5.12 7.01
N GLU A 427 -29.78 5.68 5.83
CA GLU A 427 -28.68 6.05 4.93
C GLU A 427 -27.72 7.07 5.59
N LYS A 428 -28.25 8.06 6.29
CA LYS A 428 -27.41 9.03 7.03
C LYS A 428 -26.60 8.35 8.15
N ILE A 429 -27.20 7.40 8.88
CA ILE A 429 -26.48 6.62 9.91
C ILE A 429 -25.37 5.79 9.28
N MET A 430 -25.63 5.11 8.16
CA MET A 430 -24.62 4.32 7.44
C MET A 430 -23.44 5.18 6.98
N VAL A 431 -23.71 6.31 6.38
CA VAL A 431 -22.68 7.25 5.89
C VAL A 431 -21.84 7.81 7.06
N ILE A 432 -22.48 8.21 8.17
CA ILE A 432 -21.77 8.68 9.38
C ILE A 432 -20.97 7.54 10.02
N GLN A 433 -21.54 6.32 10.08
CA GLN A 433 -20.80 5.16 10.56
C GLN A 433 -19.56 4.92 9.73
N LYS A 434 -19.68 4.92 8.39
CA LYS A 434 -18.54 4.75 7.48
C LYS A 434 -17.44 5.79 7.77
N ALA A 435 -17.78 7.07 7.84
CA ALA A 435 -16.82 8.12 8.13
C ALA A 435 -16.08 7.92 9.46
N ILE A 436 -16.78 7.51 10.52
CA ILE A 436 -16.14 7.21 11.81
C ILE A 436 -15.29 5.95 11.71
N ASP A 437 -15.79 4.90 11.05
CA ASP A 437 -15.05 3.63 10.90
C ASP A 437 -13.78 3.81 10.04
N GLU A 438 -13.78 4.73 9.06
CA GLU A 438 -12.60 5.14 8.30
C GLU A 438 -11.55 5.82 9.19
N ILE A 439 -11.94 6.80 10.00
CA ILE A 439 -11.02 7.42 10.98
C ILE A 439 -10.47 6.35 11.95
N VAL A 440 -11.30 5.43 12.40
CA VAL A 440 -10.86 4.33 13.26
C VAL A 440 -9.89 3.40 12.53
N GLY A 441 -10.15 3.10 11.26
CA GLY A 441 -9.34 2.22 10.42
C GLY A 441 -8.03 2.85 9.97
N THR A 442 -8.09 4.09 9.47
CA THR A 442 -6.94 4.75 8.83
C THR A 442 -6.06 5.52 9.83
N PHE A 443 -6.62 6.06 10.89
CA PHE A 443 -5.85 6.79 11.90
C PHE A 443 -5.49 5.90 13.10
N TYR A 444 -6.47 5.48 13.89
CA TYR A 444 -6.17 4.75 15.13
C TYR A 444 -5.60 3.36 14.90
N ARG A 445 -6.15 2.60 13.96
CA ARG A 445 -5.67 1.25 13.67
C ARG A 445 -4.29 1.27 13.02
N GLN A 446 -4.05 2.15 12.05
CA GLN A 446 -2.74 2.25 11.40
C GLN A 446 -1.66 2.70 12.40
N THR A 447 -1.97 3.69 13.26
CA THR A 447 -1.04 4.12 14.32
C THR A 447 -0.76 2.99 15.32
N LEU A 448 -1.76 2.18 15.68
CA LEU A 448 -1.56 1.00 16.53
C LEU A 448 -0.57 0.02 15.90
N PHE A 449 -0.74 -0.31 14.61
CA PHE A 449 0.18 -1.23 13.92
C PHE A 449 1.56 -0.61 13.71
N ALA A 450 1.66 0.67 13.42
CA ALA A 450 2.93 1.37 13.33
C ALA A 450 3.69 1.33 14.68
N GLU A 451 2.98 1.54 15.81
CA GLU A 451 3.57 1.39 17.13
C GLU A 451 3.95 -0.06 17.44
N TYR A 452 3.15 -1.02 16.99
CA TYR A 452 3.48 -2.44 17.10
C TYR A 452 4.80 -2.76 16.40
N GLU A 453 4.96 -2.35 15.15
CA GLU A 453 6.19 -2.55 14.37
C GLU A 453 7.39 -1.86 15.03
N TYR A 454 7.19 -0.63 15.52
CA TYR A 454 8.21 0.10 16.24
C TYR A 454 8.68 -0.63 17.50
N LEU A 455 7.77 -1.13 18.32
CA LEU A 455 8.09 -1.88 19.53
C LEU A 455 8.75 -3.22 19.21
N ALA A 456 8.29 -3.95 18.21
CA ALA A 456 8.90 -5.21 17.79
C ALA A 456 10.34 -5.00 17.28
N ASN A 457 10.59 -3.97 16.45
CA ASN A 457 11.95 -3.60 16.02
C ASN A 457 12.84 -3.18 17.20
N LYS A 458 12.27 -2.48 18.20
CA LYS A 458 13.00 -2.09 19.41
C LYS A 458 13.44 -3.31 20.23
N GLU A 459 12.58 -4.31 20.42
CA GLU A 459 12.96 -5.55 21.10
C GLU A 459 14.17 -6.22 20.42
N VAL A 460 14.16 -6.29 19.07
CA VAL A 460 15.28 -6.85 18.30
C VAL A 460 16.53 -5.96 18.40
N ALA A 461 16.38 -4.63 18.34
CA ALA A 461 17.51 -3.70 18.51
C ALA A 461 18.23 -3.90 19.86
N GLU A 462 17.47 -4.17 20.91
CA GLU A 462 17.96 -4.46 22.26
C GLU A 462 18.47 -5.93 22.43
N ASN A 463 18.56 -6.70 21.36
CA ASN A 463 18.96 -8.12 21.33
C ASN A 463 18.06 -9.04 22.19
N LYS A 464 16.78 -8.68 22.37
CA LYS A 464 15.81 -9.52 23.06
C LYS A 464 15.24 -10.58 22.11
N PRO A 465 14.86 -11.74 22.63
CA PRO A 465 14.29 -12.80 21.80
C PRO A 465 12.89 -12.44 21.31
N ILE A 466 12.61 -12.70 20.04
CA ILE A 466 11.30 -12.60 19.43
C ILE A 466 10.66 -13.98 19.32
N ASN A 467 9.46 -14.10 19.83
CA ASN A 467 8.60 -15.26 19.70
C ASN A 467 7.13 -14.85 19.73
N HIS A 468 6.22 -15.78 19.46
CA HIS A 468 4.78 -15.46 19.43
C HIS A 468 4.23 -14.90 20.74
N GLN A 469 4.85 -15.19 21.90
CA GLN A 469 4.39 -14.69 23.22
C GLN A 469 4.72 -13.21 23.36
N VAL A 470 5.96 -12.80 23.01
CA VAL A 470 6.40 -11.41 23.03
C VAL A 470 5.54 -10.57 22.07
N LEU A 471 5.38 -11.05 20.83
CA LEU A 471 4.58 -10.35 19.80
C LEU A 471 3.12 -10.22 20.23
N SER A 472 2.53 -11.27 20.78
CA SER A 472 1.14 -11.24 21.30
C SER A 472 0.99 -10.29 22.49
N GLN A 473 1.98 -10.20 23.38
CA GLN A 473 1.91 -9.32 24.53
C GLN A 473 1.91 -7.83 24.09
N ILE A 474 2.77 -7.47 23.14
CA ILE A 474 2.77 -6.12 22.54
C ILE A 474 1.38 -5.79 22.00
N MET A 475 0.77 -6.72 21.25
CA MET A 475 -0.55 -6.50 20.65
C MET A 475 -1.66 -6.35 21.72
N ILE A 476 -1.63 -7.15 22.79
CA ILE A 476 -2.57 -7.06 23.91
C ILE A 476 -2.49 -5.68 24.56
N ASP A 477 -1.29 -5.18 24.83
CA ASP A 477 -1.07 -3.88 25.48
C ASP A 477 -1.53 -2.73 24.59
N LEU A 478 -1.30 -2.81 23.28
CA LEU A 478 -1.76 -1.81 22.32
C LEU A 478 -3.29 -1.76 22.18
N TYR A 479 -3.97 -2.91 22.12
CA TYR A 479 -5.44 -2.91 22.11
C TYR A 479 -6.03 -2.28 23.37
N LYS A 480 -5.41 -2.52 24.54
CA LYS A 480 -5.80 -1.87 25.78
C LYS A 480 -5.53 -0.36 25.74
N LYS A 481 -4.37 0.05 25.22
CA LYS A 481 -3.98 1.48 25.09
C LYS A 481 -4.99 2.21 24.18
N TYR A 482 -5.17 1.78 22.95
CA TYR A 482 -5.93 2.50 21.92
C TYR A 482 -7.45 2.34 22.08
N TYR A 483 -7.93 1.11 22.21
CA TYR A 483 -9.37 0.80 22.22
C TYR A 483 -9.97 0.65 23.63
N GLY A 484 -9.14 0.47 24.65
CA GLY A 484 -9.59 0.12 25.98
C GLY A 484 -10.20 -1.30 26.05
N LEU A 485 -9.84 -2.15 25.11
CA LEU A 485 -10.33 -3.53 25.03
C LEU A 485 -9.29 -4.49 25.59
N ASP A 486 -9.73 -5.43 26.41
CA ASP A 486 -8.94 -6.53 26.92
C ASP A 486 -9.16 -7.75 26.00
N ILE A 487 -8.28 -7.89 25.00
CA ILE A 487 -8.38 -8.97 24.00
C ILE A 487 -7.95 -10.34 24.53
N THR A 488 -7.43 -10.45 25.76
CA THR A 488 -7.17 -11.75 26.38
C THR A 488 -8.47 -12.54 26.63
N LYS A 489 -9.61 -11.83 26.67
CA LYS A 489 -10.95 -12.41 26.78
C LYS A 489 -11.56 -12.81 25.43
N GLU A 490 -10.90 -12.44 24.35
CA GLU A 490 -11.27 -12.83 23.00
C GLU A 490 -10.28 -13.88 22.52
N ASN A 491 -10.69 -15.11 22.47
CA ASN A 491 -9.86 -16.23 22.12
C ASN A 491 -9.10 -15.96 20.81
N LEU A 492 -7.77 -16.07 20.83
CA LEU A 492 -6.86 -15.98 19.68
C LEU A 492 -6.69 -14.57 19.04
N LYS A 493 -7.37 -13.51 19.51
CA LYS A 493 -7.25 -12.16 18.91
C LYS A 493 -5.82 -11.61 18.99
N GLN A 494 -5.02 -12.05 19.94
CA GLN A 494 -3.63 -11.65 20.09
C GLN A 494 -2.76 -12.03 18.88
N TYR A 495 -3.19 -12.95 18.02
CA TYR A 495 -2.46 -13.36 16.81
C TYR A 495 -2.77 -12.51 15.57
N VAL A 496 -3.25 -11.30 15.75
CA VAL A 496 -3.51 -10.36 14.63
C VAL A 496 -2.23 -9.68 14.09
N TRP A 497 -1.13 -9.86 14.80
CA TRP A 497 0.19 -9.35 14.39
C TRP A 497 0.77 -9.99 13.14
#